data_710b89d191f9ee65264ac27d4fbeb239
#
_entry.id   710b89d191f9ee65264ac27d4fbeb239
#
_cell.length_a   1.000
_cell.length_b   1.000
_cell.length_c   1.000
_cell.angle_alpha   90.00
_cell.angle_beta   90.00
_cell.angle_gamma   90.00
#
_symmetry.space_group_name_H-M   'P 1'
#
loop_
_entity.id
_entity.type
_entity.pdbx_description
1 polymer ?
#
loop_
_entity_poly.entity_id
_entity_poly.type
_entity_poly.pdbx_seq_one_letter_code
_entity_poly.pdbx_strand_id
1 'polypeptide(L)'
;MTSALPFDDFRNLLANLPAADTAAETRVRALFAKADKPGNSLGRIEDIAAWLAAWSGRAPPAVTRPLMAVFAGNHGVTRHGISPRPVAATANAVELCAAGGAAINQICIAYDLGLKVFDLALHIPTADITEDAALDERGCAATMAFGMEAIAGGTDLLCLGDLGVGNSTVAAALFATLF
;
A
#
# COMPACT_ATOMS: atom_id res chain seq x y z
N MET A 1 -14.79 12.63 -29.62
CA MET A 1 -14.40 12.00 -28.32
C MET A 1 -12.91 11.80 -28.40
N THR A 2 -12.14 12.64 -27.73
CA THR A 2 -10.70 12.44 -27.57
C THR A 2 -10.53 11.16 -26.75
N SER A 3 -9.88 10.14 -27.32
CA SER A 3 -9.49 8.94 -26.55
C SER A 3 -8.57 9.42 -25.43
N ALA A 4 -9.00 9.29 -24.18
CA ALA A 4 -8.16 9.56 -23.04
C ALA A 4 -6.95 8.60 -23.08
N LEU A 5 -5.74 9.12 -22.86
CA LEU A 5 -4.55 8.29 -22.74
C LEU A 5 -4.66 7.45 -21.44
N PRO A 6 -4.08 6.25 -21.40
CA PRO A 6 -4.26 5.33 -20.26
C PRO A 6 -3.98 5.93 -18.87
N PHE A 7 -3.09 6.93 -18.78
CA PHE A 7 -2.71 7.55 -17.50
C PHE A 7 -3.38 8.91 -17.24
N ASP A 8 -4.26 9.42 -18.10
CA ASP A 8 -4.81 10.77 -17.93
C ASP A 8 -5.66 10.88 -16.66
N ASP A 9 -6.42 9.85 -16.30
CA ASP A 9 -7.21 9.83 -15.08
C ASP A 9 -6.31 9.88 -13.83
N PHE A 10 -5.20 9.15 -13.83
CA PHE A 10 -4.22 9.20 -12.73
C PHE A 10 -3.55 10.56 -12.62
N ARG A 11 -3.16 11.17 -13.74
CA ARG A 11 -2.59 12.52 -13.74
C ARG A 11 -3.57 13.55 -13.18
N ASN A 12 -4.85 13.44 -13.56
CA ASN A 12 -5.91 14.30 -13.06
C ASN A 12 -6.13 14.10 -11.54
N LEU A 13 -6.13 12.86 -11.06
CA LEU A 13 -6.22 12.57 -9.63
C LEU A 13 -5.04 13.16 -8.86
N LEU A 14 -3.82 12.97 -9.34
CA LEU A 14 -2.61 13.51 -8.70
C LEU A 14 -2.60 15.03 -8.67
N ALA A 15 -3.09 15.70 -9.72
CA ALA A 15 -3.18 17.16 -9.77
C ALA A 15 -4.22 17.74 -8.79
N ASN A 16 -5.17 16.92 -8.34
CA ASN A 16 -6.28 17.34 -7.48
C ASN A 16 -6.29 16.63 -6.11
N LEU A 17 -5.13 16.16 -5.65
CA LEU A 17 -5.03 15.55 -4.32
C LEU A 17 -5.45 16.54 -3.22
N PRO A 18 -6.26 16.09 -2.23
CA PRO A 18 -6.65 16.93 -1.11
C PRO A 18 -5.43 17.30 -0.26
N ALA A 19 -5.43 18.50 0.28
CA ALA A 19 -4.44 18.94 1.24
C ALA A 19 -4.76 18.39 2.65
N ALA A 20 -3.74 18.27 3.50
CA ALA A 20 -3.91 17.92 4.90
C ALA A 20 -4.69 19.00 5.67
N ASP A 21 -5.54 18.59 6.61
CA ASP A 21 -6.25 19.50 7.53
C ASP A 21 -5.30 19.97 8.65
N THR A 22 -4.63 21.10 8.40
CA THR A 22 -3.71 21.69 9.38
C THR A 22 -4.43 22.19 10.65
N ALA A 23 -5.72 22.46 10.57
CA ALA A 23 -6.51 22.86 11.74
C ALA A 23 -6.76 21.63 12.66
N ALA A 24 -7.02 20.46 12.11
CA ALA A 24 -7.12 19.22 12.89
C ALA A 24 -5.78 18.88 13.56
N GLU A 25 -4.66 18.99 12.84
CA GLU A 25 -3.32 18.81 13.40
C GLU A 25 -3.08 19.76 14.59
N THR A 26 -3.35 21.05 14.41
CA THR A 26 -3.16 22.06 15.45
C THR A 26 -3.99 21.76 16.70
N ARG A 27 -5.25 21.30 16.52
CA ARG A 27 -6.11 20.90 17.65
C ARG A 27 -5.50 19.75 18.44
N VAL A 28 -4.97 18.73 17.79
CA VAL A 28 -4.34 17.57 18.48
C VAL A 28 -3.08 18.00 19.23
N ARG A 29 -2.22 18.81 18.62
CA ARG A 29 -1.03 19.36 19.30
C ARG A 29 -1.42 20.19 20.53
N ALA A 30 -2.49 20.97 20.44
CA ALA A 30 -3.02 21.72 21.57
C ALA A 30 -3.59 20.81 22.68
N LEU A 31 -4.19 19.67 22.36
CA LEU A 31 -4.60 18.67 23.37
C LEU A 31 -3.40 18.09 24.11
N PHE A 32 -2.32 17.72 23.42
CA PHE A 32 -1.10 17.26 24.07
C PHE A 32 -0.46 18.32 24.96
N ALA A 33 -0.43 19.57 24.52
CA ALA A 33 0.12 20.67 25.30
C ALA A 33 -0.65 20.97 26.61
N LYS A 34 -1.96 20.65 26.63
CA LYS A 34 -2.83 20.82 27.82
C LYS A 34 -2.85 19.59 28.72
N ALA A 35 -2.37 18.44 28.25
CA ALA A 35 -2.37 17.21 29.04
C ALA A 35 -1.40 17.31 30.21
N ASP A 36 -1.80 16.75 31.36
CA ASP A 36 -0.96 16.67 32.57
C ASP A 36 0.13 15.59 32.39
N LYS A 37 1.16 15.94 31.63
CA LYS A 37 2.32 15.09 31.32
C LYS A 37 3.54 15.97 30.99
N PRO A 38 4.76 15.46 31.15
CA PRO A 38 5.94 16.15 30.66
C PRO A 38 5.84 16.42 29.17
N GLY A 39 6.29 17.58 28.73
CA GLY A 39 6.30 17.94 27.31
C GLY A 39 7.01 16.88 26.47
N ASN A 40 6.42 16.50 25.34
CA ASN A 40 6.97 15.51 24.40
C ASN A 40 7.28 14.12 24.99
N SER A 41 6.65 13.77 26.13
CA SER A 41 6.92 12.50 26.83
C SER A 41 6.51 11.25 26.07
N LEU A 42 5.60 11.35 25.10
CA LEU A 42 5.19 10.25 24.22
C LEU A 42 6.01 10.21 22.92
N GLY A 43 6.92 11.16 22.74
CA GLY A 43 7.83 11.18 21.59
C GLY A 43 7.08 11.10 20.25
N ARG A 44 7.49 10.18 19.39
CA ARG A 44 6.95 10.01 18.04
C ARG A 44 5.43 9.72 17.98
N ILE A 45 4.86 9.20 19.06
CA ILE A 45 3.41 8.92 19.11
C ILE A 45 2.61 10.21 18.99
N GLU A 46 3.11 11.33 19.55
CA GLU A 46 2.45 12.64 19.42
C GLU A 46 2.44 13.13 17.97
N ASP A 47 3.53 12.90 17.23
CA ASP A 47 3.61 13.24 15.81
C ASP A 47 2.70 12.36 14.95
N ILE A 48 2.64 11.06 15.24
CA ILE A 48 1.75 10.12 14.55
C ILE A 48 0.29 10.52 14.76
N ALA A 49 -0.11 10.86 15.98
CA ALA A 49 -1.46 11.30 16.29
C ALA A 49 -1.81 12.62 15.55
N ALA A 50 -0.87 13.56 15.50
CA ALA A 50 -1.04 14.82 14.78
C ALA A 50 -1.18 14.58 13.25
N TRP A 51 -0.35 13.69 12.69
CA TRP A 51 -0.43 13.28 11.29
C TRP A 51 -1.77 12.58 10.97
N LEU A 52 -2.21 11.64 11.81
CA LEU A 52 -3.51 10.99 11.65
C LEU A 52 -4.67 12.01 11.68
N ALA A 53 -4.60 12.99 12.56
CA ALA A 53 -5.61 14.05 12.61
C ALA A 53 -5.62 14.89 11.33
N ALA A 54 -4.45 15.26 10.83
CA ALA A 54 -4.31 16.05 9.61
C ALA A 54 -4.91 15.35 8.38
N TRP A 55 -4.71 14.04 8.26
CA TRP A 55 -5.19 13.29 7.10
C TRP A 55 -6.60 12.70 7.25
N SER A 56 -7.09 12.53 8.48
CA SER A 56 -8.48 12.11 8.74
C SER A 56 -9.46 13.27 8.91
N GLY A 57 -8.97 14.51 9.11
CA GLY A 57 -9.77 15.68 9.45
C GLY A 57 -10.40 15.61 10.85
N ARG A 58 -9.96 14.70 11.72
CA ARG A 58 -10.53 14.43 13.05
C ARG A 58 -9.57 14.77 14.17
N ALA A 59 -10.05 15.44 15.20
CA ALA A 59 -9.29 15.74 16.42
C ALA A 59 -10.18 15.52 17.66
N PRO A 60 -9.89 14.50 18.50
CA PRO A 60 -8.81 13.53 18.40
C PRO A 60 -8.97 12.58 17.19
N PRO A 61 -7.84 12.05 16.64
CA PRO A 61 -7.93 11.09 15.55
C PRO A 61 -8.50 9.76 16.05
N ALA A 62 -9.24 9.08 15.16
CA ALA A 62 -9.76 7.74 15.42
C ALA A 62 -9.59 6.87 14.18
N VAL A 63 -9.17 5.64 14.40
CA VAL A 63 -9.07 4.59 13.38
C VAL A 63 -10.14 3.55 13.68
N THR A 64 -11.10 3.40 12.78
CA THR A 64 -12.27 2.53 12.97
C THR A 64 -12.41 1.45 11.90
N ARG A 65 -11.77 1.65 10.75
CA ARG A 65 -11.79 0.72 9.61
C ARG A 65 -10.39 0.57 9.02
N PRO A 66 -9.41 0.08 9.81
CA PRO A 66 -8.07 -0.18 9.30
C PRO A 66 -8.10 -1.35 8.32
N LEU A 67 -7.33 -1.24 7.23
CA LEU A 67 -7.24 -2.26 6.20
C LEU A 67 -5.77 -2.56 5.89
N MET A 68 -5.41 -3.84 5.96
CA MET A 68 -4.19 -4.39 5.40
C MET A 68 -4.50 -4.91 3.99
N ALA A 69 -3.92 -4.28 2.96
CA ALA A 69 -4.05 -4.70 1.57
C ALA A 69 -2.71 -5.26 1.08
N VAL A 70 -2.69 -6.55 0.76
CA VAL A 70 -1.50 -7.25 0.25
C VAL A 70 -1.72 -7.56 -1.23
N PHE A 71 -0.78 -7.13 -2.08
CA PHE A 71 -0.81 -7.38 -3.51
C PHE A 71 0.22 -8.44 -3.87
N ALA A 72 -0.23 -9.52 -4.51
CA ALA A 72 0.62 -10.63 -4.91
C ALA A 72 0.85 -10.64 -6.41
N GLY A 73 2.11 -10.66 -6.84
CA GLY A 73 2.50 -10.66 -8.24
C GLY A 73 3.71 -11.52 -8.54
N ASN A 74 3.87 -11.93 -9.78
CA ASN A 74 5.04 -12.64 -10.30
C ASN A 74 5.72 -11.82 -11.39
N HIS A 75 7.04 -11.98 -11.51
CA HIS A 75 7.89 -11.16 -12.38
C HIS A 75 8.77 -12.03 -13.29
N GLY A 76 8.86 -11.66 -14.59
CA GLY A 76 9.68 -12.37 -15.56
C GLY A 76 11.17 -12.38 -15.24
N VAL A 77 11.66 -11.36 -14.54
CA VAL A 77 13.07 -11.27 -14.11
C VAL A 77 13.50 -12.44 -13.19
N THR A 78 12.56 -13.18 -12.61
CA THR A 78 12.85 -14.34 -11.75
C THR A 78 13.55 -15.48 -12.50
N ARG A 79 13.45 -15.54 -13.82
CA ARG A 79 14.15 -16.54 -14.66
C ARG A 79 15.68 -16.48 -14.51
N HIS A 80 16.23 -15.36 -14.06
CA HIS A 80 17.66 -15.18 -13.82
C HIS A 80 18.14 -15.73 -12.48
N GLY A 81 17.32 -16.47 -11.76
CA GLY A 81 17.72 -17.09 -10.50
C GLY A 81 18.02 -16.09 -9.38
N ILE A 82 17.35 -14.94 -9.38
CA ILE A 82 17.52 -13.87 -8.40
C ILE A 82 16.98 -14.20 -7.00
N SER A 83 16.33 -15.34 -6.84
CA SER A 83 15.82 -15.82 -5.57
C SER A 83 16.08 -17.31 -5.41
N PRO A 84 16.40 -17.78 -4.19
CA PRO A 84 16.47 -19.21 -3.89
C PRO A 84 15.09 -19.88 -3.85
N ARG A 85 14.01 -19.10 -3.81
CA ARG A 85 12.63 -19.63 -3.79
C ARG A 85 12.11 -19.77 -5.22
N PRO A 86 11.39 -20.86 -5.53
CA PRO A 86 10.71 -20.99 -6.82
C PRO A 86 9.54 -20.00 -6.92
N VAL A 87 9.18 -19.60 -8.14
CA VAL A 87 8.06 -18.65 -8.41
C VAL A 87 6.74 -19.15 -7.82
N ALA A 88 6.51 -20.47 -7.81
CA ALA A 88 5.33 -21.09 -7.19
C ALA A 88 5.17 -20.76 -5.70
N ALA A 89 6.23 -20.36 -5.01
CA ALA A 89 6.14 -19.95 -3.60
C ALA A 89 5.24 -18.72 -3.40
N THR A 90 5.03 -17.88 -4.43
CA THR A 90 4.07 -16.77 -4.35
C THR A 90 2.65 -17.29 -4.21
N ALA A 91 2.22 -18.20 -5.07
CA ALA A 91 0.87 -18.79 -5.01
C ALA A 91 0.64 -19.51 -3.67
N ASN A 92 1.62 -20.33 -3.22
CA ASN A 92 1.54 -21.01 -1.93
C ASN A 92 1.37 -20.02 -0.76
N ALA A 93 2.03 -18.86 -0.83
CA ALA A 93 1.89 -17.84 0.21
C ALA A 93 0.52 -17.16 0.17
N VAL A 94 -0.06 -16.94 -1.00
CA VAL A 94 -1.45 -16.44 -1.15
C VAL A 94 -2.43 -17.45 -0.56
N GLU A 95 -2.28 -18.75 -0.88
CA GLU A 95 -3.10 -19.82 -0.31
C GLU A 95 -2.98 -19.89 1.22
N LEU A 96 -1.76 -19.73 1.75
CA LEU A 96 -1.53 -19.70 3.19
C LEU A 96 -2.26 -18.52 3.85
N CYS A 97 -2.25 -17.34 3.22
CA CYS A 97 -3.03 -16.18 3.67
C CYS A 97 -4.54 -16.48 3.63
N ALA A 98 -5.02 -17.08 2.55
CA ALA A 98 -6.43 -17.45 2.41
C ALA A 98 -6.88 -18.47 3.47
N ALA A 99 -5.99 -19.41 3.83
CA ALA A 99 -6.23 -20.39 4.89
C ALA A 99 -6.10 -19.83 6.32
N GLY A 100 -5.73 -18.55 6.48
CA GLY A 100 -5.55 -17.94 7.79
C GLY A 100 -4.23 -18.28 8.49
N GLY A 101 -3.30 -18.95 7.80
CA GLY A 101 -2.07 -19.50 8.38
C GLY A 101 -0.86 -18.57 8.35
N ALA A 102 -0.92 -17.46 7.64
CA ALA A 102 0.20 -16.54 7.56
C ALA A 102 0.31 -15.63 8.80
N ALA A 103 1.51 -15.14 9.09
CA ALA A 103 1.74 -14.22 10.20
C ALA A 103 0.85 -12.97 10.13
N ILE A 104 0.60 -12.44 8.92
CA ILE A 104 -0.29 -11.29 8.74
C ILE A 104 -1.72 -11.57 9.18
N ASN A 105 -2.23 -12.79 9.00
CA ASN A 105 -3.55 -13.16 9.50
C ASN A 105 -3.61 -13.03 11.02
N GLN A 106 -2.57 -13.52 11.73
CA GLN A 106 -2.51 -13.46 13.19
C GLN A 106 -2.42 -12.04 13.70
N ILE A 107 -1.65 -11.17 13.03
CA ILE A 107 -1.56 -9.75 13.35
C ILE A 107 -2.93 -9.08 13.15
N CYS A 108 -3.60 -9.34 12.03
CA CYS A 108 -4.91 -8.76 11.74
C CYS A 108 -5.96 -9.19 12.76
N ILE A 109 -5.95 -10.46 13.17
CA ILE A 109 -6.85 -10.95 14.23
C ILE A 109 -6.55 -10.29 15.57
N ALA A 110 -5.26 -10.21 15.95
CA ALA A 110 -4.85 -9.67 17.25
C ALA A 110 -5.19 -8.18 17.42
N TYR A 111 -5.23 -7.40 16.33
CA TYR A 111 -5.45 -5.96 16.35
C TYR A 111 -6.73 -5.51 15.65
N ASP A 112 -7.63 -6.43 15.33
CA ASP A 112 -8.91 -6.15 14.64
C ASP A 112 -8.75 -5.36 13.34
N LEU A 113 -7.82 -5.81 12.49
CA LEU A 113 -7.53 -5.20 11.20
C LEU A 113 -8.24 -5.99 10.08
N GLY A 114 -8.84 -5.29 9.14
CA GLY A 114 -9.28 -5.89 7.88
C GLY A 114 -8.08 -6.41 7.09
N LEU A 115 -8.21 -7.58 6.46
CA LEU A 115 -7.19 -8.13 5.57
C LEU A 115 -7.79 -8.42 4.20
N LYS A 116 -7.16 -7.91 3.15
CA LYS A 116 -7.42 -8.30 1.76
C LYS A 116 -6.12 -8.70 1.10
N VAL A 117 -6.11 -9.83 0.41
CA VAL A 117 -4.99 -10.30 -0.40
C VAL A 117 -5.46 -10.37 -1.83
N PHE A 118 -4.78 -9.64 -2.70
CA PHE A 118 -5.11 -9.51 -4.12
C PHE A 118 -4.14 -10.33 -4.94
N ASP A 119 -4.64 -11.35 -5.62
CA ASP A 119 -3.91 -12.07 -6.67
C ASP A 119 -3.93 -11.22 -7.95
N LEU A 120 -2.76 -10.75 -8.35
CA LEU A 120 -2.56 -9.96 -9.58
C LEU A 120 -2.25 -10.88 -10.77
N ALA A 121 -3.10 -11.87 -11.02
CA ALA A 121 -2.96 -12.82 -12.11
C ALA A 121 -1.61 -13.55 -12.08
N LEU A 122 -1.31 -14.25 -10.98
CA LEU A 122 -0.02 -14.94 -10.76
C LEU A 122 0.41 -15.88 -11.88
N HIS A 123 -0.53 -16.34 -12.69
CA HIS A 123 -0.27 -17.16 -13.87
C HIS A 123 0.23 -16.37 -15.09
N ILE A 124 0.21 -15.03 -15.01
CA ILE A 124 0.69 -14.10 -16.06
C ILE A 124 1.74 -13.19 -15.43
N PRO A 125 3.02 -13.62 -15.31
CA PRO A 125 4.06 -12.76 -14.77
C PRO A 125 4.28 -11.54 -15.68
N THR A 126 4.79 -10.45 -15.11
CA THR A 126 5.23 -9.31 -15.91
C THR A 126 6.35 -9.74 -16.88
N ALA A 127 6.59 -8.97 -17.94
CA ALA A 127 7.76 -9.20 -18.78
C ALA A 127 9.06 -9.03 -17.97
N ASP A 128 10.14 -9.54 -18.53
CA ASP A 128 11.47 -9.41 -17.93
C ASP A 128 12.02 -8.01 -18.13
N ILE A 129 12.17 -7.27 -17.03
CA ILE A 129 12.67 -5.89 -17.02
C ILE A 129 14.10 -5.71 -17.55
N THR A 130 14.83 -6.80 -17.76
CA THR A 130 16.17 -6.76 -18.38
C THR A 130 16.11 -6.76 -19.91
N GLU A 131 14.94 -7.05 -20.47
CA GLU A 131 14.76 -7.18 -21.93
C GLU A 131 13.70 -6.24 -22.48
N ASP A 132 12.61 -6.01 -21.72
CA ASP A 132 11.49 -5.20 -22.19
C ASP A 132 10.76 -4.52 -21.02
N ALA A 133 9.81 -3.66 -21.34
CA ALA A 133 8.91 -3.07 -20.35
C ALA A 133 8.12 -4.15 -19.61
N ALA A 134 8.06 -4.08 -18.30
CA ALA A 134 7.34 -5.05 -17.46
C ALA A 134 5.86 -5.21 -17.87
N LEU A 135 5.22 -4.11 -18.24
CA LEU A 135 3.82 -4.00 -18.68
C LEU A 135 3.73 -2.96 -19.80
N ASP A 136 2.81 -3.14 -20.72
CA ASP A 136 2.43 -2.05 -21.62
C ASP A 136 1.65 -0.95 -20.86
N GLU A 137 1.43 0.20 -21.48
CA GLU A 137 0.74 1.33 -20.85
C GLU A 137 -0.68 0.97 -20.37
N ARG A 138 -1.40 0.17 -21.14
CA ARG A 138 -2.75 -0.29 -20.80
C ARG A 138 -2.75 -1.21 -19.60
N GLY A 139 -1.86 -2.21 -19.61
CA GLY A 139 -1.71 -3.16 -18.51
C GLY A 139 -1.30 -2.46 -17.22
N CYS A 140 -0.36 -1.51 -17.31
CA CYS A 140 0.06 -0.72 -16.18
C CYS A 140 -1.10 0.11 -15.62
N ALA A 141 -1.82 0.87 -16.44
CA ALA A 141 -2.97 1.66 -16.01
C ALA A 141 -4.08 0.80 -15.42
N ALA A 142 -4.38 -0.36 -16.02
CA ALA A 142 -5.38 -1.29 -15.50
C ALA A 142 -4.99 -1.86 -14.14
N THR A 143 -3.72 -2.22 -13.94
CA THR A 143 -3.20 -2.72 -12.66
C THR A 143 -3.26 -1.64 -11.58
N MET A 144 -2.91 -0.40 -11.92
CA MET A 144 -3.03 0.75 -11.00
C MET A 144 -4.49 0.99 -10.62
N ALA A 145 -5.43 0.97 -11.59
CA ALA A 145 -6.86 1.13 -11.33
C ALA A 145 -7.39 0.02 -10.40
N PHE A 146 -6.98 -1.23 -10.64
CA PHE A 146 -7.32 -2.35 -9.77
C PHE A 146 -6.81 -2.15 -8.34
N GLY A 147 -5.56 -1.64 -8.18
CA GLY A 147 -5.02 -1.30 -6.87
C GLY A 147 -5.86 -0.26 -6.12
N MET A 148 -6.44 0.71 -6.83
CA MET A 148 -7.32 1.72 -6.23
C MET A 148 -8.64 1.13 -5.74
N GLU A 149 -9.13 0.03 -6.32
CA GLU A 149 -10.35 -0.65 -5.86
C GLU A 149 -10.20 -1.23 -4.45
N ALA A 150 -8.98 -1.46 -3.99
CA ALA A 150 -8.73 -1.96 -2.64
C ALA A 150 -9.37 -1.09 -1.56
N ILE A 151 -9.45 0.23 -1.79
CA ILE A 151 -10.00 1.21 -0.85
C ILE A 151 -11.43 1.62 -1.15
N ALA A 152 -12.07 1.08 -2.20
CA ALA A 152 -13.43 1.46 -2.62
C ALA A 152 -14.49 1.25 -1.53
N GLY A 153 -14.29 0.29 -0.62
CA GLY A 153 -15.15 0.06 0.54
C GLY A 153 -15.02 1.09 1.68
N GLY A 154 -14.12 2.04 1.52
CA GLY A 154 -13.74 3.04 2.52
C GLY A 154 -12.86 2.46 3.61
N THR A 155 -11.75 3.09 3.86
CA THR A 155 -10.82 2.79 4.96
C THR A 155 -10.32 4.10 5.55
N ASP A 156 -9.99 4.10 6.83
CA ASP A 156 -9.44 5.29 7.51
C ASP A 156 -7.97 5.11 7.92
N LEU A 157 -7.43 3.91 7.78
CA LEU A 157 -6.01 3.61 7.83
C LEU A 157 -5.71 2.47 6.85
N LEU A 158 -4.87 2.73 5.86
CA LEU A 158 -4.43 1.75 4.88
C LEU A 158 -2.98 1.34 5.15
N CYS A 159 -2.77 0.04 5.31
CA CYS A 159 -1.44 -0.56 5.33
C CYS A 159 -1.26 -1.36 4.04
N LEU A 160 -0.14 -1.16 3.37
CA LEU A 160 0.17 -1.81 2.11
C LEU A 160 1.25 -2.88 2.31
N GLY A 161 1.04 -4.02 1.69
CA GLY A 161 2.03 -5.10 1.62
C GLY A 161 2.17 -5.59 0.19
N ASP A 162 3.36 -6.05 -0.15
CA ASP A 162 3.64 -6.77 -1.38
C ASP A 162 4.04 -8.22 -1.09
N LEU A 163 3.68 -9.11 -2.00
CA LEU A 163 3.96 -10.53 -1.88
C LEU A 163 4.38 -11.08 -3.24
N GLY A 164 5.58 -11.63 -3.32
CA GLY A 164 6.04 -12.24 -4.56
C GLY A 164 7.53 -12.55 -4.58
N VAL A 165 7.88 -13.58 -5.32
CA VAL A 165 9.27 -13.93 -5.56
C VAL A 165 9.87 -12.91 -6.53
N GLY A 166 10.96 -12.25 -6.11
CA GLY A 166 11.66 -11.26 -6.93
C GLY A 166 11.15 -9.82 -6.79
N ASN A 167 10.13 -9.54 -5.97
CA ASN A 167 9.58 -8.20 -5.75
C ASN A 167 10.66 -7.17 -5.36
N SER A 168 11.61 -7.56 -4.49
CA SER A 168 12.70 -6.67 -4.06
C SER A 168 13.60 -6.23 -5.21
N THR A 169 13.80 -7.06 -6.23
CA THR A 169 14.58 -6.71 -7.42
C THR A 169 13.85 -5.65 -8.25
N VAL A 170 12.55 -5.81 -8.45
CA VAL A 170 11.72 -4.83 -9.16
C VAL A 170 11.65 -3.52 -8.37
N ALA A 171 11.45 -3.58 -7.06
CA ALA A 171 11.46 -2.41 -6.19
C ALA A 171 12.80 -1.67 -6.25
N ALA A 172 13.94 -2.39 -6.24
CA ALA A 172 15.26 -1.80 -6.37
C ALA A 172 15.46 -1.12 -7.73
N ALA A 173 14.98 -1.72 -8.83
CA ALA A 173 15.04 -1.13 -10.16
C ALA A 173 14.23 0.17 -10.24
N LEU A 174 13.01 0.19 -9.69
CA LEU A 174 12.19 1.40 -9.60
C LEU A 174 12.88 2.49 -8.78
N PHE A 175 13.42 2.12 -7.61
CA PHE A 175 14.12 3.07 -6.75
C PHE A 175 15.34 3.67 -7.44
N ALA A 176 16.18 2.85 -8.09
CA ALA A 176 17.36 3.30 -8.82
C ALA A 176 17.03 4.19 -10.03
N THR A 177 15.80 4.09 -10.55
CA THR A 177 15.37 4.90 -11.70
C THR A 177 14.82 6.26 -11.26
N LEU A 178 14.20 6.32 -10.08
CA LEU A 178 13.49 7.51 -9.59
C LEU A 178 14.36 8.40 -8.69
N PHE A 179 15.40 7.86 -8.06
CA PHE A 179 16.28 8.52 -7.09
C PHE A 179 17.77 8.31 -7.39
#